data_06c8a9cae67a4e2cc0634ed036a6931a
#
_entry.id   06c8a9cae67a4e2cc0634ed036a6931a
#
_cell.length_a   1.000
_cell.length_b   1.000
_cell.length_c   1.000
_cell.angle_alpha   90.00
_cell.angle_beta   90.00
_cell.angle_gamma   90.00
#
_symmetry.space_group_name_H-M   'P 1'
#
loop_
_entity.id
_entity.type
_entity.pdbx_description
1 polymer ?
#
loop_
_entity_poly.entity_id
_entity_poly.type
_entity_poly.pdbx_seq_one_letter_code
_entity_poly.pdbx_strand_id
1 'polypeptide(L)'
;MQTNNKMAVAPVGKLIWQMSILPLISMFLQYSYNLIDSAFVARLSENALTAVSLSFPITTLMNATSIWIGVGVNVLIAGYLGERKQDEANTTVTHGLLLAFGVGALLNLLSLLIMRPYFGALTNNEEIYQLSLAYMSICSFMQIPNMVHIAIQKMIQATGNMIAPMWFQIAGVVVNFVFDPLLIFGIGVFPAMGILGASVATVAGYLLSMILAFALLLGKKQKVRIKIKEFHIQKRMIARIFALGLPSFIMNALSSFMVTFVNLFLVAYSDTAIAFFGAYFKVQQLIVMTVNGLIQGCLPIMRFNYGAGNRDRLHSAFRYGTALVSGMMILGTLTVNFFPAQLLELFTASEAMRSFGISAMRIMAASYLFCGLSTMISTYFQATEKVGSSIAIQLCRQLLFLVPALWCLNKLFQLNGIWLAFPVAETATMLIALIIMAWHRHKNIL
;
A
#
# COMPACT_ATOMS: atom_id res chain seq x y z
N MET A 1 36.21 2.79 1.45
CA MET A 1 35.33 2.57 0.29
C MET A 1 33.87 2.95 0.58
N GLN A 2 33.55 4.20 0.94
CA GLN A 2 32.18 4.54 1.41
C GLN A 2 31.70 5.96 1.08
N THR A 3 32.38 6.67 0.23
CA THR A 3 31.99 8.01 -0.22
C THR A 3 30.94 8.00 -1.34
N ASN A 4 30.40 6.84 -1.75
CA ASN A 4 29.59 6.71 -2.95
C ASN A 4 28.13 6.23 -2.73
N ASN A 5 27.58 6.34 -1.51
CA ASN A 5 26.14 6.14 -1.40
C ASN A 5 25.41 7.39 -1.90
N LYS A 6 24.68 7.25 -3.02
CA LYS A 6 23.92 8.36 -3.62
C LYS A 6 23.03 9.10 -2.61
N MET A 7 22.53 8.38 -1.58
CA MET A 7 21.70 8.99 -0.52
C MET A 7 22.48 9.97 0.36
N ALA A 8 23.81 9.82 0.44
CA ALA A 8 24.69 10.74 1.22
C ALA A 8 25.08 12.00 0.45
N VAL A 9 25.30 11.89 -0.89
CA VAL A 9 26.02 12.93 -1.65
C VAL A 9 25.20 13.55 -2.79
N ALA A 10 24.25 12.82 -3.38
CA ALA A 10 23.50 13.35 -4.53
C ALA A 10 22.60 14.53 -4.15
N PRO A 11 22.34 15.50 -5.06
CA PRO A 11 21.37 16.58 -4.82
C PRO A 11 20.01 16.01 -4.43
N VAL A 12 19.46 16.44 -3.29
CA VAL A 12 18.30 15.80 -2.64
C VAL A 12 17.06 15.80 -3.54
N GLY A 13 16.75 16.91 -4.20
CA GLY A 13 15.58 16.99 -5.10
C GLY A 13 15.67 16.01 -6.27
N LYS A 14 16.84 15.94 -6.94
CA LYS A 14 17.08 14.98 -8.03
C LYS A 14 17.02 13.53 -7.56
N LEU A 15 17.56 13.28 -6.36
CA LEU A 15 17.58 11.96 -5.76
C LEU A 15 16.17 11.46 -5.44
N ILE A 16 15.32 12.31 -4.83
CA ILE A 16 13.92 11.98 -4.51
C ILE A 16 13.17 11.65 -5.81
N TRP A 17 13.30 12.49 -6.84
CA TRP A 17 12.65 12.24 -8.12
C TRP A 17 13.08 10.90 -8.72
N GLN A 18 14.37 10.63 -8.78
CA GLN A 18 14.92 9.38 -9.31
C GLN A 18 14.49 8.15 -8.51
N MET A 19 14.39 8.27 -7.18
CA MET A 19 13.99 7.16 -6.32
C MET A 19 12.47 6.96 -6.25
N SER A 20 11.67 7.95 -6.62
CA SER A 20 10.22 7.89 -6.54
C SER A 20 9.55 7.51 -7.86
N ILE A 21 10.12 7.92 -9.01
CA ILE A 21 9.50 7.68 -10.33
C ILE A 21 9.36 6.17 -10.63
N LEU A 22 10.35 5.38 -10.25
CA LEU A 22 10.37 3.94 -10.52
C LEU A 22 9.31 3.18 -9.68
N PRO A 23 9.20 3.36 -8.35
CA PRO A 23 8.08 2.84 -7.57
C PRO A 23 6.72 3.30 -8.09
N LEU A 24 6.61 4.55 -8.53
CA LEU A 24 5.37 5.10 -9.08
C LEU A 24 4.94 4.35 -10.35
N ILE A 25 5.86 4.13 -11.30
CA ILE A 25 5.59 3.34 -12.51
C ILE A 25 5.18 1.91 -12.13
N SER A 26 5.90 1.26 -11.21
CA SER A 26 5.59 -0.10 -10.77
C SER A 26 4.19 -0.20 -10.15
N MET A 27 3.82 0.77 -9.32
CA MET A 27 2.49 0.81 -8.69
C MET A 27 1.39 1.06 -9.72
N PHE A 28 1.64 1.92 -10.72
CA PHE A 28 0.70 2.15 -11.80
C PHE A 28 0.44 0.86 -12.60
N LEU A 29 1.49 0.16 -12.98
CA LEU A 29 1.36 -1.13 -13.67
C LEU A 29 0.62 -2.18 -12.84
N GLN A 30 0.94 -2.27 -11.55
CA GLN A 30 0.27 -3.19 -10.64
C GLN A 30 -1.22 -2.87 -10.48
N TYR A 31 -1.58 -1.60 -10.38
CA TYR A 31 -2.98 -1.19 -10.28
C TYR A 31 -3.75 -1.46 -11.58
N SER A 32 -3.15 -1.12 -12.72
CA SER A 32 -3.73 -1.40 -14.05
C SER A 32 -3.96 -2.90 -14.24
N TYR A 33 -3.01 -3.72 -13.81
CA TYR A 33 -3.13 -5.16 -13.83
C TYR A 33 -4.33 -5.64 -13.00
N ASN A 34 -4.48 -5.19 -11.75
CA ASN A 34 -5.61 -5.59 -10.90
C ASN A 34 -6.98 -5.27 -11.51
N LEU A 35 -7.08 -4.18 -12.28
CA LEU A 35 -8.30 -3.84 -13.03
C LEU A 35 -8.55 -4.84 -14.16
N ILE A 36 -7.51 -5.22 -14.91
CA ILE A 36 -7.59 -6.15 -16.03
C ILE A 36 -7.93 -7.56 -15.56
N ASP A 37 -7.29 -8.04 -14.49
CA ASP A 37 -7.58 -9.32 -13.86
C ASP A 37 -9.06 -9.42 -13.44
N SER A 38 -9.56 -8.39 -12.76
CA SER A 38 -10.98 -8.30 -12.40
C SER A 38 -11.92 -8.33 -13.62
N ALA A 39 -11.50 -7.70 -14.73
CA ALA A 39 -12.28 -7.71 -15.97
C ALA A 39 -12.28 -9.10 -16.64
N PHE A 40 -11.19 -9.87 -16.58
CA PHE A 40 -11.16 -11.25 -17.07
C PHE A 40 -12.04 -12.16 -16.22
N VAL A 41 -11.99 -12.05 -14.91
CA VAL A 41 -12.84 -12.84 -14.00
C VAL A 41 -14.33 -12.49 -14.20
N ALA A 42 -14.66 -11.22 -14.43
CA ALA A 42 -16.03 -10.79 -14.71
C ALA A 42 -16.62 -11.41 -15.99
N ARG A 43 -15.77 -11.77 -16.96
CA ARG A 43 -16.21 -12.46 -18.20
C ARG A 43 -16.53 -13.94 -17.99
N LEU A 44 -16.09 -14.56 -16.89
CA LEU A 44 -16.44 -15.95 -16.58
C LEU A 44 -17.90 -16.07 -16.14
N SER A 45 -18.23 -15.39 -15.06
CA SER A 45 -19.58 -15.31 -14.51
C SER A 45 -19.66 -14.21 -13.44
N GLU A 46 -20.87 -13.75 -13.17
CA GLU A 46 -21.15 -12.84 -12.06
C GLU A 46 -20.81 -13.48 -10.71
N ASN A 47 -21.06 -14.77 -10.56
CA ASN A 47 -20.73 -15.53 -9.36
C ASN A 47 -19.21 -15.61 -9.13
N ALA A 48 -18.40 -15.76 -10.17
CA ALA A 48 -16.96 -15.76 -10.09
C ALA A 48 -16.42 -14.39 -9.64
N LEU A 49 -16.96 -13.29 -10.19
CA LEU A 49 -16.59 -11.94 -9.76
C LEU A 49 -16.96 -11.69 -8.30
N THR A 50 -18.13 -12.17 -7.88
CA THR A 50 -18.58 -12.09 -6.48
C THR A 50 -17.64 -12.86 -5.55
N ALA A 51 -17.21 -14.06 -5.93
CA ALA A 51 -16.30 -14.88 -5.15
C ALA A 51 -14.94 -14.19 -4.94
N VAL A 52 -14.36 -13.56 -5.98
CA VAL A 52 -13.13 -12.77 -5.85
C VAL A 52 -13.35 -11.56 -4.95
N SER A 53 -14.49 -10.89 -5.09
CA SER A 53 -14.84 -9.71 -4.27
C SER A 53 -14.96 -10.06 -2.78
N LEU A 54 -15.55 -11.20 -2.45
CA LEU A 54 -15.64 -11.70 -1.06
C LEU A 54 -14.26 -12.09 -0.50
N SER A 55 -13.30 -12.45 -1.34
CA SER A 55 -11.92 -12.78 -0.93
C SER A 55 -11.05 -11.53 -0.71
N PHE A 56 -11.47 -10.38 -1.24
CA PHE A 56 -10.69 -9.12 -1.22
C PHE A 56 -10.27 -8.64 0.19
N PRO A 57 -11.12 -8.69 1.24
CA PRO A 57 -10.69 -8.28 2.57
C PRO A 57 -9.53 -9.11 3.13
N ILE A 58 -9.56 -10.42 2.93
CA ILE A 58 -8.49 -11.33 3.40
C ILE A 58 -7.19 -11.03 2.64
N THR A 59 -7.24 -10.95 1.31
CA THR A 59 -6.05 -10.69 0.49
C THR A 59 -5.45 -9.30 0.77
N THR A 60 -6.29 -8.30 1.05
CA THR A 60 -5.85 -6.96 1.44
C THR A 60 -5.14 -6.96 2.80
N LEU A 61 -5.67 -7.69 3.79
CA LEU A 61 -5.02 -7.82 5.10
C LEU A 61 -3.68 -8.55 5.00
N MET A 62 -3.60 -9.59 4.19
CA MET A 62 -2.37 -10.31 3.88
C MET A 62 -1.32 -9.39 3.25
N ASN A 63 -1.74 -8.57 2.28
CA ASN A 63 -0.86 -7.60 1.63
C ASN A 63 -0.40 -6.50 2.60
N ALA A 64 -1.30 -5.99 3.44
CA ALA A 64 -0.96 -5.02 4.49
C ALA A 64 0.10 -5.59 5.45
N THR A 65 0.02 -6.88 5.80
CA THR A 65 1.01 -7.56 6.66
C THR A 65 2.36 -7.71 5.95
N SER A 66 2.36 -7.96 4.63
CA SER A 66 3.58 -8.00 3.81
C SER A 66 4.28 -6.63 3.80
N ILE A 67 3.50 -5.56 3.65
CA ILE A 67 3.99 -4.17 3.73
C ILE A 67 4.52 -3.85 5.13
N TRP A 68 3.87 -4.34 6.18
CA TRP A 68 4.30 -4.16 7.58
C TRP A 68 5.76 -4.59 7.78
N ILE A 69 6.05 -5.85 7.48
CA ILE A 69 7.40 -6.40 7.63
C ILE A 69 8.37 -5.71 6.66
N GLY A 70 7.98 -5.55 5.40
CA GLY A 70 8.82 -4.95 4.39
C GLY A 70 9.26 -3.53 4.73
N VAL A 71 8.35 -2.66 5.18
CA VAL A 71 8.66 -1.28 5.56
C VAL A 71 9.50 -1.23 6.83
N GLY A 72 9.21 -2.07 7.84
CA GLY A 72 10.02 -2.17 9.05
C GLY A 72 11.47 -2.51 8.75
N VAL A 73 11.70 -3.50 7.88
CA VAL A 73 13.03 -3.89 7.41
C VAL A 73 13.70 -2.75 6.62
N ASN A 74 12.97 -2.08 5.73
CA ASN A 74 13.47 -0.94 4.96
C ASN A 74 14.01 0.17 5.87
N VAL A 75 13.19 0.59 6.84
CA VAL A 75 13.54 1.68 7.78
C VAL A 75 14.78 1.30 8.59
N LEU A 76 14.89 0.06 9.10
CA LEU A 76 16.05 -0.38 9.85
C LEU A 76 17.32 -0.44 9.01
N ILE A 77 17.26 -1.06 7.84
CA ILE A 77 18.43 -1.17 6.94
C ILE A 77 18.92 0.22 6.52
N ALA A 78 18.01 1.11 6.09
CA ALA A 78 18.37 2.46 5.68
C ALA A 78 19.04 3.23 6.84
N GLY A 79 18.53 3.08 8.06
CA GLY A 79 19.12 3.68 9.26
C GLY A 79 20.51 3.16 9.56
N TYR A 80 20.68 1.84 9.63
CA TYR A 80 21.98 1.23 9.89
C TYR A 80 23.02 1.54 8.81
N LEU A 81 22.61 1.61 7.54
CA LEU A 81 23.52 2.05 6.48
C LEU A 81 23.91 3.53 6.66
N GLY A 82 23.01 4.38 7.14
CA GLY A 82 23.31 5.76 7.51
C GLY A 82 24.29 5.84 8.68
N GLU A 83 24.09 5.04 9.73
CA GLU A 83 24.95 4.90 10.90
C GLU A 83 26.29 4.20 10.61
N ARG A 84 26.52 3.74 9.36
CA ARG A 84 27.68 2.93 8.94
C ARG A 84 27.79 1.56 9.64
N LYS A 85 26.70 1.02 10.12
CA LYS A 85 26.60 -0.29 10.78
C LYS A 85 26.20 -1.36 9.77
N GLN A 86 27.15 -1.78 8.94
CA GLN A 86 26.90 -2.73 7.85
C GLN A 86 26.50 -4.12 8.36
N ASP A 87 27.04 -4.56 9.49
CA ASP A 87 26.73 -5.88 10.06
C ASP A 87 25.29 -5.95 10.58
N GLU A 88 24.82 -4.89 11.23
CA GLU A 88 23.44 -4.79 11.69
C GLU A 88 22.46 -4.72 10.52
N ALA A 89 22.85 -4.01 9.44
CA ALA A 89 22.05 -3.99 8.22
C ALA A 89 21.92 -5.39 7.61
N ASN A 90 23.02 -6.16 7.51
CA ASN A 90 23.02 -7.53 7.01
C ASN A 90 22.23 -8.49 7.92
N THR A 91 22.37 -8.35 9.23
CA THR A 91 21.61 -9.11 10.22
C THR A 91 20.11 -8.82 10.11
N THR A 92 19.73 -7.56 9.83
CA THR A 92 18.32 -7.17 9.57
C THR A 92 17.77 -7.83 8.32
N VAL A 93 18.57 -8.00 7.27
CA VAL A 93 18.16 -8.75 6.05
C VAL A 93 17.76 -10.18 6.41
N THR A 94 18.59 -10.88 7.19
CA THR A 94 18.31 -12.27 7.57
C THR A 94 17.07 -12.38 8.45
N HIS A 95 16.90 -11.50 9.45
CA HIS A 95 15.68 -11.46 10.27
C HIS A 95 14.44 -11.12 9.44
N GLY A 96 14.55 -10.19 8.51
CA GLY A 96 13.44 -9.82 7.61
C GLY A 96 12.99 -10.98 6.72
N LEU A 97 13.92 -11.77 6.19
CA LEU A 97 13.59 -12.97 5.42
C LEU A 97 12.93 -14.03 6.29
N LEU A 98 13.46 -14.30 7.49
CA LEU A 98 12.87 -15.25 8.43
C LEU A 98 11.45 -14.86 8.81
N LEU A 99 11.22 -13.57 9.08
CA LEU A 99 9.89 -13.06 9.38
C LEU A 99 8.95 -13.16 8.17
N ALA A 100 9.43 -12.85 6.97
CA ALA A 100 8.62 -12.97 5.75
C ALA A 100 8.18 -14.42 5.50
N PHE A 101 9.09 -15.38 5.66
CA PHE A 101 8.74 -16.80 5.56
C PHE A 101 7.82 -17.25 6.70
N GLY A 102 8.18 -16.96 7.96
CA GLY A 102 7.46 -17.44 9.13
C GLY A 102 6.06 -16.86 9.24
N VAL A 103 5.91 -15.53 9.08
CA VAL A 103 4.60 -14.87 9.11
C VAL A 103 3.80 -15.21 7.85
N GLY A 104 4.45 -15.35 6.69
CA GLY A 104 3.79 -15.81 5.46
C GLY A 104 3.21 -17.21 5.61
N ALA A 105 3.95 -18.15 6.21
CA ALA A 105 3.48 -19.50 6.50
C ALA A 105 2.33 -19.48 7.54
N LEU A 106 2.45 -18.65 8.57
CA LEU A 106 1.39 -18.48 9.57
C LEU A 106 0.10 -17.95 8.94
N LEU A 107 0.19 -16.91 8.12
CA LEU A 107 -0.98 -16.34 7.44
C LEU A 107 -1.59 -17.32 6.43
N ASN A 108 -0.76 -18.09 5.72
CA ASN A 108 -1.23 -19.18 4.87
C ASN A 108 -2.08 -20.18 5.69
N LEU A 109 -1.52 -20.69 6.79
CA LEU A 109 -2.24 -21.63 7.66
C LEU A 109 -3.53 -21.01 8.23
N LEU A 110 -3.47 -19.79 8.73
CA LEU A 110 -4.65 -19.09 9.28
C LEU A 110 -5.73 -18.88 8.20
N SER A 111 -5.36 -18.51 6.98
CA SER A 111 -6.33 -18.32 5.90
C SER A 111 -7.02 -19.62 5.53
N LEU A 112 -6.29 -20.74 5.46
CA LEU A 112 -6.86 -22.06 5.19
C LEU A 112 -7.81 -22.54 6.30
N LEU A 113 -7.54 -22.17 7.56
CA LEU A 113 -8.40 -22.52 8.69
C LEU A 113 -9.67 -21.64 8.73
N ILE A 114 -9.54 -20.36 8.40
CA ILE A 114 -10.62 -19.37 8.56
C ILE A 114 -11.53 -19.30 7.33
N MET A 115 -11.04 -19.62 6.13
CA MET A 115 -11.79 -19.42 4.89
C MET A 115 -13.18 -20.09 4.87
N ARG A 116 -13.31 -21.30 5.41
CA ARG A 116 -14.60 -22.02 5.43
C ARG A 116 -15.66 -21.30 6.28
N PRO A 117 -15.42 -21.02 7.58
CA PRO A 117 -16.39 -20.28 8.38
C PRO A 117 -16.61 -18.86 7.88
N TYR A 118 -15.58 -18.21 7.34
CA TYR A 118 -15.67 -16.85 6.81
C TYR A 118 -16.62 -16.77 5.60
N PHE A 119 -16.41 -17.59 4.56
CA PHE A 119 -17.28 -17.56 3.39
C PHE A 119 -18.68 -18.13 3.69
N GLY A 120 -18.81 -19.12 4.57
CA GLY A 120 -20.10 -19.63 5.03
C GLY A 120 -20.95 -18.59 5.77
N ALA A 121 -20.32 -17.59 6.40
CA ALA A 121 -21.03 -16.49 7.04
C ALA A 121 -21.42 -15.36 6.06
N LEU A 122 -20.76 -15.28 4.87
CA LEU A 122 -20.96 -14.20 3.93
C LEU A 122 -21.91 -14.52 2.78
N THR A 123 -22.08 -15.80 2.44
CA THR A 123 -22.95 -16.20 1.32
C THR A 123 -23.71 -17.49 1.63
N ASN A 124 -24.99 -17.51 1.23
CA ASN A 124 -25.85 -18.70 1.23
C ASN A 124 -25.88 -19.37 -0.15
N ASN A 125 -25.24 -18.79 -1.17
CA ASN A 125 -25.16 -19.36 -2.51
C ASN A 125 -24.00 -20.36 -2.55
N GLU A 126 -24.34 -21.65 -2.72
CA GLU A 126 -23.36 -22.75 -2.75
C GLU A 126 -22.32 -22.59 -3.85
N GLU A 127 -22.69 -22.11 -5.04
CA GLU A 127 -21.77 -21.90 -6.14
C GLU A 127 -20.72 -20.82 -5.80
N ILE A 128 -21.16 -19.67 -5.27
CA ILE A 128 -20.27 -18.59 -4.84
C ILE A 128 -19.36 -19.07 -3.71
N TYR A 129 -19.91 -19.86 -2.78
CA TYR A 129 -19.14 -20.44 -1.68
C TYR A 129 -18.00 -21.33 -2.19
N GLN A 130 -18.32 -22.27 -3.09
CA GLN A 130 -17.33 -23.20 -3.67
C GLN A 130 -16.27 -22.46 -4.51
N LEU A 131 -16.68 -21.49 -5.33
CA LEU A 131 -15.76 -20.66 -6.10
C LEU A 131 -14.82 -19.84 -5.19
N SER A 132 -15.35 -19.28 -4.08
CA SER A 132 -14.56 -18.54 -3.11
C SER A 132 -13.53 -19.43 -2.41
N LEU A 133 -13.92 -20.64 -2.00
CA LEU A 133 -13.00 -21.62 -1.42
C LEU A 133 -11.92 -22.03 -2.40
N ALA A 134 -12.30 -22.36 -3.63
CA ALA A 134 -11.37 -22.75 -4.67
C ALA A 134 -10.33 -21.64 -4.96
N TYR A 135 -10.79 -20.41 -5.16
CA TYR A 135 -9.92 -19.26 -5.38
C TYR A 135 -8.99 -19.01 -4.19
N MET A 136 -9.54 -18.92 -2.97
CA MET A 136 -8.78 -18.59 -1.79
C MET A 136 -7.80 -19.67 -1.35
N SER A 137 -8.11 -20.95 -1.61
CA SER A 137 -7.19 -22.05 -1.32
C SER A 137 -5.86 -21.91 -2.05
N ILE A 138 -5.88 -21.51 -3.33
CA ILE A 138 -4.68 -21.24 -4.12
C ILE A 138 -4.04 -19.91 -3.71
N CYS A 139 -4.85 -18.85 -3.56
CA CYS A 139 -4.35 -17.54 -3.15
C CYS A 139 -3.66 -17.57 -1.78
N SER A 140 -4.04 -18.48 -0.88
CA SER A 140 -3.36 -18.65 0.40
C SER A 140 -1.89 -19.01 0.23
N PHE A 141 -1.54 -19.86 -0.73
CA PHE A 141 -0.15 -20.26 -1.00
C PHE A 141 0.69 -19.12 -1.60
N MET A 142 0.07 -18.12 -2.22
CA MET A 142 0.79 -16.96 -2.74
C MET A 142 1.36 -16.08 -1.63
N GLN A 143 0.92 -16.24 -0.39
CA GLN A 143 1.30 -15.34 0.70
C GLN A 143 2.80 -15.42 1.04
N ILE A 144 3.39 -16.60 1.03
CA ILE A 144 4.83 -16.76 1.25
C ILE A 144 5.64 -16.06 0.14
N PRO A 145 5.46 -16.36 -1.16
CA PRO A 145 6.20 -15.67 -2.21
C PRO A 145 5.92 -14.17 -2.26
N ASN A 146 4.69 -13.75 -1.98
CA ASN A 146 4.34 -12.33 -1.90
C ASN A 146 5.10 -11.61 -0.77
N MET A 147 5.08 -12.15 0.45
CA MET A 147 5.79 -11.55 1.58
C MET A 147 7.29 -11.49 1.37
N VAL A 148 7.87 -12.55 0.85
CA VAL A 148 9.32 -12.66 0.63
C VAL A 148 9.77 -11.67 -0.44
N HIS A 149 9.05 -11.61 -1.59
CA HIS A 149 9.45 -10.67 -2.63
C HIS A 149 9.29 -9.21 -2.19
N ILE A 150 8.23 -8.86 -1.45
CA ILE A 150 8.04 -7.51 -0.88
C ILE A 150 9.14 -7.19 0.13
N ALA A 151 9.50 -8.14 1.01
CA ALA A 151 10.58 -7.94 1.96
C ALA A 151 11.90 -7.64 1.24
N ILE A 152 12.28 -8.45 0.23
CA ILE A 152 13.50 -8.26 -0.55
C ILE A 152 13.43 -6.94 -1.34
N GLN A 153 12.29 -6.61 -1.93
CA GLN A 153 12.06 -5.32 -2.58
C GLN A 153 12.42 -4.17 -1.64
N LYS A 154 11.90 -4.19 -0.42
CA LYS A 154 12.13 -3.14 0.58
C LYS A 154 13.55 -3.12 1.09
N MET A 155 14.22 -4.27 1.22
CA MET A 155 15.65 -4.36 1.56
C MET A 155 16.53 -3.68 0.51
N ILE A 156 16.28 -3.94 -0.77
CA ILE A 156 17.06 -3.35 -1.86
C ILE A 156 16.74 -1.86 -2.00
N GLN A 157 15.49 -1.44 -1.86
CA GLN A 157 15.08 -0.02 -1.84
C GLN A 157 15.80 0.76 -0.72
N ALA A 158 15.98 0.16 0.46
CA ALA A 158 16.70 0.75 1.59
C ALA A 158 18.17 1.10 1.27
N THR A 159 18.77 0.45 0.27
CA THR A 159 20.14 0.73 -0.20
C THR A 159 20.22 1.89 -1.21
N GLY A 160 19.08 2.45 -1.62
CA GLY A 160 18.96 3.47 -2.66
C GLY A 160 18.83 2.92 -4.09
N ASN A 161 18.70 1.59 -4.24
CA ASN A 161 18.48 0.95 -5.54
C ASN A 161 16.98 0.71 -5.75
N MET A 162 16.37 1.50 -6.66
CA MET A 162 14.95 1.37 -7.03
C MET A 162 14.76 0.63 -8.35
N ILE A 163 15.83 0.48 -9.16
CA ILE A 163 15.75 -0.13 -10.48
C ILE A 163 15.52 -1.64 -10.38
N ALA A 164 16.31 -2.31 -9.56
CA ALA A 164 16.22 -3.77 -9.43
C ALA A 164 14.84 -4.23 -8.89
N PRO A 165 14.27 -3.60 -7.84
CA PRO A 165 12.91 -3.89 -7.40
C PRO A 165 11.84 -3.69 -8.46
N MET A 166 11.95 -2.63 -9.25
CA MET A 166 11.02 -2.38 -10.36
C MET A 166 10.99 -3.53 -11.35
N TRP A 167 12.17 -4.03 -11.77
CA TRP A 167 12.25 -5.06 -12.81
C TRP A 167 11.62 -6.40 -12.36
N PHE A 168 11.92 -6.88 -11.16
CA PHE A 168 11.30 -8.15 -10.74
C PHE A 168 9.80 -8.02 -10.44
N GLN A 169 9.34 -6.85 -10.01
CA GLN A 169 7.92 -6.56 -9.86
C GLN A 169 7.21 -6.53 -11.21
N ILE A 170 7.78 -5.84 -12.20
CA ILE A 170 7.23 -5.81 -13.58
C ILE A 170 7.20 -7.22 -14.17
N ALA A 171 8.26 -8.00 -14.00
CA ALA A 171 8.31 -9.37 -14.51
C ALA A 171 7.16 -10.23 -13.95
N GLY A 172 6.87 -10.11 -12.65
CA GLY A 172 5.73 -10.80 -12.03
C GLY A 172 4.38 -10.34 -12.59
N VAL A 173 4.19 -9.03 -12.79
CA VAL A 173 2.97 -8.47 -13.39
C VAL A 173 2.81 -8.94 -14.84
N VAL A 174 3.87 -8.99 -15.62
CA VAL A 174 3.84 -9.46 -17.02
C VAL A 174 3.45 -10.94 -17.09
N VAL A 175 4.05 -11.78 -16.24
CA VAL A 175 3.67 -13.21 -16.16
C VAL A 175 2.19 -13.35 -15.84
N ASN A 176 1.73 -12.65 -14.84
CA ASN A 176 0.33 -12.68 -14.45
C ASN A 176 -0.58 -12.24 -15.60
N PHE A 177 -0.32 -11.10 -16.22
CA PHE A 177 -1.06 -10.55 -17.34
C PHE A 177 -1.15 -11.52 -18.56
N VAL A 178 -0.05 -12.24 -18.83
CA VAL A 178 -0.02 -13.22 -19.94
C VAL A 178 -0.74 -14.51 -19.57
N PHE A 179 -0.52 -15.03 -18.36
CA PHE A 179 -1.08 -16.31 -17.95
C PHE A 179 -2.56 -16.24 -17.56
N ASP A 180 -3.07 -15.08 -17.12
CA ASP A 180 -4.48 -14.91 -16.79
C ASP A 180 -5.40 -15.36 -17.94
N PRO A 181 -5.39 -14.76 -19.13
CA PRO A 181 -6.29 -15.18 -20.21
C PRO A 181 -5.99 -16.61 -20.68
N LEU A 182 -4.74 -17.07 -20.65
CA LEU A 182 -4.37 -18.41 -21.08
C LEU A 182 -4.97 -19.48 -20.17
N LEU A 183 -4.91 -19.30 -18.85
CA LEU A 183 -5.40 -20.26 -17.87
C LEU A 183 -6.88 -20.09 -17.56
N ILE A 184 -7.40 -18.86 -17.60
CA ILE A 184 -8.83 -18.61 -17.36
C ILE A 184 -9.68 -19.20 -18.49
N PHE A 185 -9.33 -18.91 -19.73
CA PHE A 185 -10.14 -19.28 -20.90
C PHE A 185 -9.65 -20.54 -21.63
N GLY A 186 -8.49 -21.08 -21.27
CA GLY A 186 -7.94 -22.28 -21.89
C GLY A 186 -7.47 -22.02 -23.32
N ILE A 187 -6.60 -21.02 -23.53
CA ILE A 187 -6.09 -20.68 -24.85
C ILE A 187 -4.84 -21.51 -25.19
N GLY A 188 -4.85 -22.10 -26.40
CA GLY A 188 -3.73 -22.90 -26.93
C GLY A 188 -3.62 -24.27 -26.27
N VAL A 189 -2.49 -24.54 -25.61
CA VAL A 189 -2.21 -25.83 -24.93
C VAL A 189 -2.65 -25.84 -23.46
N PHE A 190 -3.16 -24.73 -22.95
CA PHE A 190 -3.56 -24.61 -21.54
C PHE A 190 -5.01 -25.03 -21.33
N PRO A 191 -5.32 -25.78 -20.25
CA PRO A 191 -6.70 -26.13 -19.92
C PRO A 191 -7.47 -24.89 -19.43
N ALA A 192 -8.76 -24.82 -19.73
CA ALA A 192 -9.65 -23.79 -19.19
C ALA A 192 -9.88 -24.06 -17.69
N MET A 193 -9.27 -23.29 -16.83
CA MET A 193 -9.34 -23.44 -15.37
C MET A 193 -10.32 -22.46 -14.70
N GLY A 194 -10.90 -21.52 -15.46
CA GLY A 194 -11.80 -20.51 -14.91
C GLY A 194 -11.16 -19.69 -13.79
N ILE A 195 -11.84 -19.53 -12.66
CA ILE A 195 -11.37 -18.74 -11.49
C ILE A 195 -10.07 -19.30 -10.88
N LEU A 196 -9.87 -20.62 -10.95
CA LEU A 196 -8.62 -21.26 -10.54
C LEU A 196 -7.45 -20.82 -11.41
N GLY A 197 -7.69 -20.58 -12.71
CA GLY A 197 -6.69 -20.04 -13.63
C GLY A 197 -6.18 -18.66 -13.20
N ALA A 198 -7.06 -17.77 -12.79
CA ALA A 198 -6.69 -16.45 -12.26
C ALA A 198 -5.82 -16.57 -11.00
N SER A 199 -6.19 -17.44 -10.05
CA SER A 199 -5.40 -17.62 -8.83
C SER A 199 -4.03 -18.26 -9.11
N VAL A 200 -3.95 -19.24 -10.03
CA VAL A 200 -2.67 -19.87 -10.43
C VAL A 200 -1.76 -18.87 -11.14
N ALA A 201 -2.28 -18.04 -12.05
CA ALA A 201 -1.50 -17.01 -12.73
C ALA A 201 -0.93 -15.99 -11.73
N THR A 202 -1.74 -15.58 -10.75
CA THR A 202 -1.31 -14.69 -9.66
C THR A 202 -0.17 -15.31 -8.83
N VAL A 203 -0.31 -16.57 -8.44
CA VAL A 203 0.75 -17.32 -7.71
C VAL A 203 2.03 -17.42 -8.56
N ALA A 204 1.91 -17.73 -9.86
CA ALA A 204 3.06 -17.80 -10.77
C ALA A 204 3.79 -16.47 -10.87
N GLY A 205 3.06 -15.34 -10.97
CA GLY A 205 3.63 -14.01 -10.98
C GLY A 205 4.43 -13.68 -9.70
N TYR A 206 3.88 -13.99 -8.52
CA TYR A 206 4.59 -13.78 -7.25
C TYR A 206 5.77 -14.73 -7.06
N LEU A 207 5.67 -15.98 -7.51
CA LEU A 207 6.79 -16.94 -7.49
C LEU A 207 7.95 -16.44 -8.36
N LEU A 208 7.67 -16.00 -9.59
CA LEU A 208 8.73 -15.45 -10.45
C LEU A 208 9.36 -14.20 -9.82
N SER A 209 8.53 -13.28 -9.30
CA SER A 209 9.03 -12.09 -8.58
C SER A 209 9.93 -12.47 -7.42
N MET A 210 9.57 -13.48 -6.63
CA MET A 210 10.37 -13.98 -5.50
C MET A 210 11.70 -14.58 -5.98
N ILE A 211 11.68 -15.41 -7.02
CA ILE A 211 12.89 -16.03 -7.56
C ILE A 211 13.86 -14.98 -8.07
N LEU A 212 13.38 -14.01 -8.86
CA LEU A 212 14.20 -12.91 -9.36
C LEU A 212 14.71 -12.01 -8.23
N ALA A 213 13.88 -11.74 -7.22
CA ALA A 213 14.27 -10.96 -6.06
C ALA A 213 15.41 -11.65 -5.29
N PHE A 214 15.32 -12.97 -5.06
CA PHE A 214 16.41 -13.75 -4.44
C PHE A 214 17.67 -13.76 -5.32
N ALA A 215 17.55 -14.00 -6.61
CA ALA A 215 18.69 -13.98 -7.52
C ALA A 215 19.43 -12.64 -7.48
N LEU A 216 18.68 -11.54 -7.39
CA LEU A 216 19.26 -10.20 -7.25
C LEU A 216 19.86 -9.97 -5.86
N LEU A 217 19.21 -10.40 -4.77
CA LEU A 217 19.73 -10.23 -3.41
C LEU A 217 21.03 -11.00 -3.19
N LEU A 218 21.15 -12.20 -3.76
CA LEU A 218 22.36 -13.02 -3.70
C LEU A 218 23.48 -12.50 -4.62
N GLY A 219 23.19 -11.57 -5.51
CA GLY A 219 24.15 -10.98 -6.44
C GLY A 219 25.27 -10.23 -5.71
N LYS A 220 26.52 -10.39 -6.20
CA LYS A 220 27.72 -9.78 -5.61
C LYS A 220 27.71 -8.25 -5.55
N LYS A 221 26.87 -7.59 -6.34
CA LYS A 221 26.78 -6.11 -6.44
C LYS A 221 25.86 -5.46 -5.39
N GLN A 222 25.18 -6.26 -4.54
CA GLN A 222 24.28 -5.72 -3.53
C GLN A 222 25.04 -5.18 -2.33
N LYS A 223 24.55 -4.05 -1.80
CA LYS A 223 25.12 -3.39 -0.62
C LYS A 223 24.79 -4.10 0.70
N VAL A 224 23.77 -4.94 0.70
CA VAL A 224 23.36 -5.74 1.85
C VAL A 224 23.32 -7.21 1.45
N ARG A 225 23.61 -8.09 2.43
CA ARG A 225 23.76 -9.53 2.20
C ARG A 225 23.09 -10.32 3.30
N ILE A 226 22.69 -11.56 2.97
CA ILE A 226 22.21 -12.52 3.96
C ILE A 226 23.39 -12.97 4.83
N LYS A 227 23.28 -12.83 6.16
CA LYS A 227 24.29 -13.27 7.13
C LYS A 227 23.82 -14.56 7.77
N ILE A 228 24.36 -15.70 7.32
CA ILE A 228 24.00 -17.03 7.85
C ILE A 228 24.99 -17.44 8.95
N LYS A 229 26.29 -17.16 8.77
CA LYS A 229 27.33 -17.47 9.77
C LYS A 229 27.12 -16.62 11.00
N GLU A 230 27.20 -17.25 12.19
CA GLU A 230 27.01 -16.58 13.49
C GLU A 230 25.64 -15.87 13.65
N PHE A 231 24.64 -16.35 12.92
CA PHE A 231 23.30 -15.80 13.02
C PHE A 231 22.63 -16.24 14.33
N HIS A 232 22.20 -15.26 15.12
CA HIS A 232 21.39 -15.47 16.31
C HIS A 232 20.10 -14.66 16.22
N ILE A 233 18.99 -15.26 16.62
CA ILE A 233 17.71 -14.59 16.66
C ILE A 233 17.73 -13.48 17.72
N GLN A 234 17.61 -12.24 17.27
CA GLN A 234 17.59 -11.06 18.14
C GLN A 234 16.15 -10.56 18.33
N LYS A 235 15.56 -10.88 19.47
CA LYS A 235 14.18 -10.45 19.80
C LYS A 235 14.01 -8.93 19.68
N ARG A 236 15.02 -8.14 20.08
CA ARG A 236 15.01 -6.68 19.98
C ARG A 236 14.92 -6.20 18.52
N MET A 237 15.61 -6.86 17.59
CA MET A 237 15.55 -6.52 16.16
C MET A 237 14.18 -6.85 15.57
N ILE A 238 13.63 -8.01 15.91
CA ILE A 238 12.26 -8.40 15.51
C ILE A 238 11.24 -7.37 16.00
N ALA A 239 11.29 -7.01 17.28
CA ALA A 239 10.39 -6.01 17.85
C ALA A 239 10.52 -4.64 17.15
N ARG A 240 11.75 -4.22 16.79
CA ARG A 240 11.96 -2.97 16.02
C ARG A 240 11.42 -3.05 14.61
N ILE A 241 11.55 -4.19 13.90
CA ILE A 241 10.95 -4.39 12.57
C ILE A 241 9.44 -4.19 12.65
N PHE A 242 8.79 -4.88 13.58
CA PHE A 242 7.34 -4.75 13.76
C PHE A 242 6.93 -3.32 14.16
N ALA A 243 7.63 -2.70 15.10
CA ALA A 243 7.32 -1.34 15.54
C ALA A 243 7.45 -0.32 14.42
N LEU A 244 8.54 -0.33 13.65
CA LEU A 244 8.80 0.64 12.59
C LEU A 244 7.89 0.46 11.36
N GLY A 245 7.43 -0.75 11.10
CA GLY A 245 6.49 -1.03 10.01
C GLY A 245 5.03 -0.79 10.38
N LEU A 246 4.69 -0.79 11.67
CA LEU A 246 3.31 -0.72 12.16
C LEU A 246 2.50 0.47 11.62
N PRO A 247 3.03 1.70 11.49
CA PRO A 247 2.28 2.80 10.89
C PRO A 247 1.79 2.50 9.47
N SER A 248 2.62 1.84 8.66
CA SER A 248 2.28 1.46 7.29
C SER A 248 1.24 0.34 7.24
N PHE A 249 1.30 -0.61 8.17
CA PHE A 249 0.26 -1.63 8.33
C PHE A 249 -1.09 -0.99 8.68
N ILE A 250 -1.12 -0.13 9.70
CA ILE A 250 -2.33 0.57 10.14
C ILE A 250 -2.94 1.37 8.99
N MET A 251 -2.11 2.11 8.25
CA MET A 251 -2.56 2.89 7.09
C MET A 251 -3.27 2.01 6.06
N ASN A 252 -2.68 0.87 5.69
CA ASN A 252 -3.24 -0.01 4.66
C ASN A 252 -4.45 -0.81 5.17
N ALA A 253 -4.38 -1.35 6.38
CA ALA A 253 -5.47 -2.13 6.97
C ALA A 253 -6.72 -1.26 7.20
N LEU A 254 -6.56 -0.07 7.79
CA LEU A 254 -7.68 0.82 8.08
C LEU A 254 -8.33 1.38 6.81
N SER A 255 -7.60 1.54 5.70
CA SER A 255 -8.18 1.97 4.42
C SER A 255 -9.26 1.02 3.92
N SER A 256 -9.12 -0.28 4.16
CA SER A 256 -10.14 -1.28 3.81
C SER A 256 -11.37 -1.18 4.72
N PHE A 257 -11.16 -0.97 6.02
CA PHE A 257 -12.27 -0.75 6.96
C PHE A 257 -13.04 0.52 6.67
N MET A 258 -12.36 1.59 6.24
CA MET A 258 -12.98 2.86 5.88
C MET A 258 -14.08 2.67 4.82
N VAL A 259 -13.81 1.91 3.77
CA VAL A 259 -14.80 1.66 2.70
C VAL A 259 -16.04 0.99 3.28
N THR A 260 -15.86 0.00 4.15
CA THR A 260 -16.97 -0.68 4.83
C THR A 260 -17.78 0.28 5.71
N PHE A 261 -17.10 1.11 6.51
CA PHE A 261 -17.76 2.09 7.36
C PHE A 261 -18.59 3.10 6.56
N VAL A 262 -18.03 3.65 5.48
CA VAL A 262 -18.76 4.60 4.63
C VAL A 262 -19.99 3.92 4.00
N ASN A 263 -19.83 2.70 3.50
CA ASN A 263 -20.95 1.96 2.91
C ASN A 263 -22.08 1.69 3.92
N LEU A 264 -21.78 1.46 5.20
CA LEU A 264 -22.80 1.30 6.24
C LEU A 264 -23.71 2.55 6.38
N PHE A 265 -23.17 3.74 6.14
CA PHE A 265 -23.98 4.96 6.12
C PHE A 265 -24.73 5.11 4.80
N LEU A 266 -24.12 4.75 3.68
CA LEU A 266 -24.70 4.92 2.34
C LEU A 266 -25.88 3.98 2.06
N VAL A 267 -25.89 2.78 2.65
CA VAL A 267 -27.02 1.83 2.56
C VAL A 267 -28.36 2.46 2.95
N ALA A 268 -28.36 3.43 3.87
CA ALA A 268 -29.57 4.12 4.30
C ALA A 268 -30.12 5.10 3.25
N TYR A 269 -29.37 5.41 2.20
CA TYR A 269 -29.76 6.39 1.17
C TYR A 269 -30.17 5.75 -0.15
N SER A 270 -29.23 5.09 -0.82
CA SER A 270 -29.53 4.41 -2.10
C SER A 270 -28.36 3.53 -2.58
N ASP A 271 -28.69 2.52 -3.37
CA ASP A 271 -27.67 1.71 -4.06
C ASP A 271 -26.81 2.54 -5.04
N THR A 272 -27.40 3.59 -5.63
CA THR A 272 -26.69 4.54 -6.48
C THR A 272 -25.59 5.30 -5.71
N ALA A 273 -25.81 5.65 -4.42
CA ALA A 273 -24.80 6.30 -3.60
C ALA A 273 -23.65 5.35 -3.27
N ILE A 274 -23.91 4.07 -3.03
CA ILE A 274 -22.91 3.03 -2.82
C ILE A 274 -22.09 2.84 -4.11
N ALA A 275 -22.75 2.71 -5.24
CA ALA A 275 -22.12 2.57 -6.56
C ALA A 275 -21.23 3.79 -6.88
N PHE A 276 -21.72 4.99 -6.61
CA PHE A 276 -20.95 6.23 -6.75
C PHE A 276 -19.68 6.20 -5.88
N PHE A 277 -19.80 5.85 -4.60
CA PHE A 277 -18.65 5.80 -3.72
C PHE A 277 -17.60 4.78 -4.18
N GLY A 278 -18.05 3.62 -4.68
CA GLY A 278 -17.16 2.62 -5.30
C GLY A 278 -16.40 3.17 -6.52
N ALA A 279 -17.07 3.90 -7.41
CA ALA A 279 -16.45 4.56 -8.57
C ALA A 279 -15.45 5.65 -8.12
N TYR A 280 -15.87 6.52 -7.21
CA TYR A 280 -15.00 7.55 -6.64
C TYR A 280 -13.76 6.97 -5.96
N PHE A 281 -13.92 5.90 -5.18
CA PHE A 281 -12.80 5.25 -4.48
C PHE A 281 -11.74 4.73 -5.44
N LYS A 282 -12.13 4.21 -6.60
CA LYS A 282 -11.20 3.80 -7.66
C LYS A 282 -10.41 4.99 -8.23
N VAL A 283 -11.06 6.14 -8.44
CA VAL A 283 -10.38 7.38 -8.86
C VAL A 283 -9.42 7.87 -7.78
N GLN A 284 -9.87 7.89 -6.52
CA GLN A 284 -9.04 8.28 -5.38
C GLN A 284 -7.81 7.38 -5.24
N GLN A 285 -7.96 6.07 -5.44
CA GLN A 285 -6.84 5.12 -5.37
C GLN A 285 -5.74 5.44 -6.39
N LEU A 286 -6.09 5.85 -7.61
CA LEU A 286 -5.10 6.29 -8.61
C LEU A 286 -4.29 7.49 -8.12
N ILE A 287 -4.93 8.45 -7.46
CA ILE A 287 -4.27 9.65 -6.93
C ILE A 287 -3.40 9.29 -5.72
N VAL A 288 -3.94 8.54 -4.76
CA VAL A 288 -3.21 8.10 -3.55
C VAL A 288 -2.01 7.23 -3.88
N MET A 289 -2.10 6.42 -4.92
CA MET A 289 -1.01 5.59 -5.41
C MET A 289 0.23 6.43 -5.78
N THR A 290 0.04 7.63 -6.36
CA THR A 290 1.15 8.52 -6.68
C THR A 290 1.89 8.97 -5.42
N VAL A 291 1.17 9.27 -4.34
CA VAL A 291 1.75 9.61 -3.03
C VAL A 291 2.52 8.43 -2.45
N ASN A 292 1.95 7.23 -2.50
CA ASN A 292 2.62 6.02 -2.01
C ASN A 292 3.94 5.74 -2.77
N GLY A 293 3.97 5.98 -4.09
CA GLY A 293 5.19 5.88 -4.88
C GLY A 293 6.24 6.89 -4.45
N LEU A 294 5.85 8.14 -4.22
CA LEU A 294 6.74 9.20 -3.70
C LEU A 294 7.29 8.87 -2.31
N ILE A 295 6.45 8.37 -1.40
CA ILE A 295 6.84 7.96 -0.04
C ILE A 295 7.87 6.84 -0.08
N GLN A 296 7.71 5.86 -0.97
CA GLN A 296 8.68 4.76 -1.12
C GLN A 296 10.08 5.27 -1.50
N GLY A 297 10.17 6.38 -2.23
CA GLY A 297 11.44 7.05 -2.53
C GLY A 297 11.95 7.90 -1.37
N CYS A 298 11.08 8.67 -0.73
CA CYS A 298 11.44 9.63 0.32
C CYS A 298 11.86 8.95 1.64
N LEU A 299 11.14 7.91 2.06
CA LEU A 299 11.34 7.26 3.35
C LEU A 299 12.78 6.75 3.57
N PRO A 300 13.38 5.96 2.67
CA PRO A 300 14.75 5.49 2.86
C PRO A 300 15.78 6.62 2.82
N ILE A 301 15.56 7.69 2.03
CA ILE A 301 16.44 8.87 1.99
C ILE A 301 16.42 9.59 3.33
N MET A 302 15.22 9.86 3.86
CA MET A 302 15.07 10.51 5.16
C MET A 302 15.67 9.68 6.27
N ARG A 303 15.39 8.38 6.30
CA ARG A 303 15.88 7.46 7.31
C ARG A 303 17.40 7.32 7.28
N PHE A 304 18.00 7.20 6.08
CA PHE A 304 19.45 7.14 5.92
C PHE A 304 20.13 8.39 6.46
N ASN A 305 19.64 9.57 6.11
CA ASN A 305 20.25 10.84 6.57
C ASN A 305 20.02 11.08 8.06
N TYR A 306 18.90 10.62 8.62
CA TYR A 306 18.69 10.62 10.06
C TYR A 306 19.73 9.73 10.78
N GLY A 307 19.95 8.50 10.31
CA GLY A 307 20.95 7.60 10.84
C GLY A 307 22.38 8.13 10.68
N ALA A 308 22.65 8.86 9.61
CA ALA A 308 23.95 9.51 9.37
C ALA A 308 24.14 10.80 10.20
N GLY A 309 23.16 11.23 10.98
CA GLY A 309 23.22 12.50 11.74
C GLY A 309 23.13 13.76 10.86
N ASN A 310 22.85 13.63 9.57
CA ASN A 310 22.79 14.77 8.64
C ASN A 310 21.39 15.38 8.63
N ARG A 311 21.12 16.27 9.58
CA ARG A 311 19.84 16.92 9.78
C ARG A 311 19.44 17.82 8.60
N ASP A 312 20.38 18.53 8.00
CA ASP A 312 20.08 19.44 6.88
C ASP A 312 19.58 18.68 5.67
N ARG A 313 20.18 17.53 5.35
CA ARG A 313 19.71 16.68 4.27
C ARG A 313 18.40 15.99 4.59
N LEU A 314 18.17 15.59 5.86
CA LEU A 314 16.89 15.08 6.32
C LEU A 314 15.78 16.09 6.11
N HIS A 315 15.97 17.33 6.57
CA HIS A 315 14.98 18.40 6.40
C HIS A 315 14.77 18.77 4.92
N SER A 316 15.86 18.80 4.13
CA SER A 316 15.76 19.02 2.70
C SER A 316 14.94 17.92 2.02
N ALA A 317 15.17 16.63 2.37
CA ALA A 317 14.40 15.52 1.84
C ALA A 317 12.91 15.61 2.22
N PHE A 318 12.62 15.99 3.46
CA PHE A 318 11.24 16.23 3.88
C PHE A 318 10.59 17.37 3.10
N ARG A 319 11.26 18.52 2.93
CA ARG A 319 10.74 19.68 2.20
C ARG A 319 10.47 19.39 0.73
N TYR A 320 11.43 18.79 0.02
CA TYR A 320 11.26 18.40 -1.37
C TYR A 320 10.19 17.32 -1.53
N GLY A 321 10.16 16.31 -0.67
CA GLY A 321 9.13 15.27 -0.67
C GLY A 321 7.73 15.87 -0.45
N THR A 322 7.59 16.76 0.52
CA THR A 322 6.34 17.47 0.80
C THR A 322 5.89 18.31 -0.39
N ALA A 323 6.80 19.03 -1.04
CA ALA A 323 6.48 19.84 -2.22
C ALA A 323 5.99 18.96 -3.39
N LEU A 324 6.64 17.83 -3.65
CA LEU A 324 6.23 16.90 -4.71
C LEU A 324 4.87 16.25 -4.39
N VAL A 325 4.66 15.77 -3.17
CA VAL A 325 3.39 15.21 -2.73
C VAL A 325 2.28 16.25 -2.85
N SER A 326 2.52 17.49 -2.39
CA SER A 326 1.54 18.58 -2.51
C SER A 326 1.21 18.88 -3.96
N GLY A 327 2.22 18.96 -4.83
CA GLY A 327 2.02 19.18 -6.26
C GLY A 327 1.15 18.09 -6.92
N MET A 328 1.42 16.83 -6.61
CA MET A 328 0.61 15.71 -7.11
C MET A 328 -0.82 15.71 -6.58
N MET A 329 -0.99 16.04 -5.29
CA MET A 329 -2.32 16.15 -4.69
C MET A 329 -3.12 17.33 -5.22
N ILE A 330 -2.48 18.47 -5.46
CA ILE A 330 -3.12 19.63 -6.12
C ILE A 330 -3.52 19.23 -7.55
N LEU A 331 -2.65 18.56 -8.30
CA LEU A 331 -2.97 18.09 -9.64
C LEU A 331 -4.17 17.14 -9.61
N GLY A 332 -4.20 16.18 -8.67
CA GLY A 332 -5.35 15.28 -8.47
C GLY A 332 -6.63 16.04 -8.12
N THR A 333 -6.54 17.03 -7.22
CA THR A 333 -7.67 17.91 -6.87
C THR A 333 -8.19 18.65 -8.10
N LEU A 334 -7.31 19.27 -8.88
CA LEU A 334 -7.67 19.97 -10.11
C LEU A 334 -8.32 19.03 -11.13
N THR A 335 -7.75 17.84 -11.34
CA THR A 335 -8.31 16.86 -12.26
C THR A 335 -9.75 16.47 -11.87
N VAL A 336 -10.01 16.19 -10.60
CA VAL A 336 -11.34 15.85 -10.11
C VAL A 336 -12.30 17.04 -10.15
N ASN A 337 -11.82 18.27 -9.95
CA ASN A 337 -12.68 19.47 -10.01
C ASN A 337 -13.05 19.88 -11.43
N PHE A 338 -12.11 19.76 -12.39
CA PHE A 338 -12.36 20.18 -13.78
C PHE A 338 -13.03 19.10 -14.62
N PHE A 339 -12.75 17.81 -14.34
CA PHE A 339 -13.20 16.68 -15.14
C PHE A 339 -14.07 15.66 -14.38
N PRO A 340 -14.95 16.06 -13.43
CA PRO A 340 -15.71 15.09 -12.63
C PRO A 340 -16.73 14.30 -13.48
N ALA A 341 -17.35 14.93 -14.47
CA ALA A 341 -18.30 14.27 -15.35
C ALA A 341 -17.64 13.19 -16.20
N GLN A 342 -16.49 13.51 -16.82
CA GLN A 342 -15.72 12.58 -17.63
C GLN A 342 -15.19 11.39 -16.80
N LEU A 343 -14.76 11.65 -15.57
CA LEU A 343 -14.34 10.59 -14.65
C LEU A 343 -15.50 9.66 -14.28
N LEU A 344 -16.71 10.20 -14.09
CA LEU A 344 -17.90 9.39 -13.83
C LEU A 344 -18.34 8.60 -15.07
N GLU A 345 -18.17 9.16 -16.27
CA GLU A 345 -18.48 8.47 -17.55
C GLU A 345 -17.64 7.19 -17.73
N LEU A 346 -16.41 7.15 -17.24
CA LEU A 346 -15.58 5.93 -17.26
C LEU A 346 -16.23 4.75 -16.50
N PHE A 347 -17.15 5.03 -15.59
CA PHE A 347 -17.87 4.03 -14.80
C PHE A 347 -19.35 3.89 -15.22
N THR A 348 -19.70 4.32 -16.43
CA THR A 348 -21.08 4.23 -16.97
C THR A 348 -22.14 4.83 -16.02
N ALA A 349 -21.83 5.99 -15.45
CA ALA A 349 -22.63 6.65 -14.44
C ALA A 349 -24.05 6.97 -14.98
N SER A 350 -25.07 6.55 -14.23
CA SER A 350 -26.47 6.91 -14.49
C SER A 350 -26.70 8.42 -14.28
N GLU A 351 -27.76 8.95 -14.85
CA GLU A 351 -28.12 10.37 -14.66
C GLU A 351 -28.39 10.71 -13.18
N ALA A 352 -28.98 9.78 -12.45
CA ALA A 352 -29.15 9.87 -11.01
C ALA A 352 -27.79 9.96 -10.27
N MET A 353 -26.79 9.17 -10.68
CA MET A 353 -25.44 9.23 -10.10
C MET A 353 -24.74 10.55 -10.44
N ARG A 354 -24.91 11.08 -11.65
CA ARG A 354 -24.31 12.37 -12.08
C ARG A 354 -24.88 13.55 -11.31
N SER A 355 -26.16 13.56 -10.99
CA SER A 355 -26.85 14.67 -10.34
C SER A 355 -26.24 15.10 -9.00
N PHE A 356 -25.81 14.14 -8.17
CA PHE A 356 -25.12 14.42 -6.91
C PHE A 356 -23.61 14.13 -6.96
N GLY A 357 -23.18 13.19 -7.82
CA GLY A 357 -21.83 12.67 -7.86
C GLY A 357 -20.78 13.70 -8.24
N ILE A 358 -21.08 14.62 -9.15
CA ILE A 358 -20.18 15.73 -9.54
C ILE A 358 -19.87 16.61 -8.33
N SER A 359 -20.90 16.99 -7.59
CA SER A 359 -20.74 17.81 -6.39
C SER A 359 -19.98 17.05 -5.29
N ALA A 360 -20.34 15.79 -5.07
CA ALA A 360 -19.69 14.92 -4.10
C ALA A 360 -18.20 14.73 -4.40
N MET A 361 -17.82 14.49 -5.67
CA MET A 361 -16.41 14.37 -6.08
C MET A 361 -15.61 15.63 -5.77
N ARG A 362 -16.17 16.81 -6.07
CA ARG A 362 -15.52 18.10 -5.79
C ARG A 362 -15.32 18.33 -4.30
N ILE A 363 -16.33 18.03 -3.48
CA ILE A 363 -16.25 18.14 -2.01
C ILE A 363 -15.14 17.23 -1.48
N MET A 364 -15.14 15.96 -1.87
CA MET A 364 -14.15 15.00 -1.38
C MET A 364 -12.74 15.29 -1.88
N ALA A 365 -12.58 15.81 -3.11
CA ALA A 365 -11.27 16.18 -3.65
C ALA A 365 -10.57 17.29 -2.85
N ALA A 366 -11.30 18.14 -2.13
CA ALA A 366 -10.73 19.15 -1.24
C ALA A 366 -9.88 18.53 -0.11
N SER A 367 -10.10 17.24 0.21
CA SER A 367 -9.33 16.50 1.22
C SER A 367 -7.92 16.11 0.76
N TYR A 368 -7.65 16.03 -0.53
CA TYR A 368 -6.43 15.39 -1.07
C TYR A 368 -5.15 16.07 -0.59
N LEU A 369 -5.08 17.38 -0.64
CA LEU A 369 -3.89 18.11 -0.20
C LEU A 369 -3.58 17.85 1.28
N PHE A 370 -4.59 17.88 2.14
CA PHE A 370 -4.45 17.63 3.58
C PHE A 370 -4.04 16.18 3.87
N CYS A 371 -4.60 15.24 3.11
CA CYS A 371 -4.24 13.83 3.10
C CYS A 371 -2.75 13.63 2.77
N GLY A 372 -2.26 14.26 1.71
CA GLY A 372 -0.86 14.16 1.30
C GLY A 372 0.10 14.74 2.35
N LEU A 373 -0.22 15.90 2.88
CA LEU A 373 0.58 16.58 3.91
C LEU A 373 0.66 15.77 5.20
N SER A 374 -0.47 15.30 5.74
CA SER A 374 -0.51 14.49 6.96
C SER A 374 0.23 13.16 6.79
N THR A 375 0.13 12.54 5.60
CA THR A 375 0.86 11.31 5.28
C THR A 375 2.37 11.56 5.21
N MET A 376 2.81 12.68 4.65
CA MET A 376 4.23 13.02 4.59
C MET A 376 4.82 13.33 5.97
N ILE A 377 4.06 13.99 6.85
CA ILE A 377 4.44 14.21 8.26
C ILE A 377 4.54 12.86 9.00
N SER A 378 3.57 11.98 8.82
CA SER A 378 3.60 10.62 9.39
C SER A 378 4.84 9.84 8.94
N THR A 379 5.20 9.95 7.64
CA THR A 379 6.38 9.32 7.06
C THR A 379 7.68 9.90 7.64
N TYR A 380 7.73 11.20 7.90
CA TYR A 380 8.86 11.84 8.58
C TYR A 380 9.05 11.29 10.00
N PHE A 381 7.97 11.12 10.77
CA PHE A 381 8.03 10.51 12.09
C PHE A 381 8.44 9.03 12.03
N GLN A 382 8.01 8.30 11.03
CA GLN A 382 8.45 6.92 10.80
C GLN A 382 9.96 6.87 10.49
N ALA A 383 10.47 7.77 9.64
CA ALA A 383 11.88 7.87 9.31
C ALA A 383 12.77 8.25 10.52
N THR A 384 12.24 9.05 11.45
CA THR A 384 12.95 9.50 12.67
C THR A 384 12.67 8.60 13.89
N GLU A 385 12.13 7.41 13.69
CA GLU A 385 11.78 6.43 14.73
C GLU A 385 10.76 6.94 15.77
N LYS A 386 10.03 8.00 15.48
CA LYS A 386 8.93 8.49 16.32
C LYS A 386 7.62 7.75 15.98
N VAL A 387 7.67 6.42 16.12
CA VAL A 387 6.61 5.51 15.68
C VAL A 387 5.25 5.86 16.30
N GLY A 388 5.22 6.20 17.59
CA GLY A 388 3.98 6.56 18.28
C GLY A 388 3.28 7.77 17.63
N SER A 389 4.04 8.80 17.25
CA SER A 389 3.49 9.98 16.56
C SER A 389 2.97 9.62 15.17
N SER A 390 3.67 8.76 14.44
CA SER A 390 3.24 8.27 13.13
C SER A 390 1.94 7.48 13.22
N ILE A 391 1.83 6.55 14.19
CA ILE A 391 0.62 5.77 14.45
C ILE A 391 -0.54 6.68 14.86
N ALA A 392 -0.31 7.63 15.76
CA ALA A 392 -1.34 8.56 16.21
C ALA A 392 -1.97 9.31 15.04
N ILE A 393 -1.18 9.82 14.09
CA ILE A 393 -1.67 10.50 12.90
C ILE A 393 -2.54 9.57 12.05
N GLN A 394 -2.16 8.30 11.85
CA GLN A 394 -2.93 7.34 11.05
C GLN A 394 -4.26 6.97 11.72
N LEU A 395 -4.24 6.77 13.05
CA LEU A 395 -5.46 6.48 13.81
C LEU A 395 -6.40 7.69 13.86
N CYS A 396 -5.86 8.90 14.05
CA CYS A 396 -6.64 10.13 14.01
C CYS A 396 -7.40 10.27 12.69
N ARG A 397 -6.70 10.02 11.56
CA ARG A 397 -7.26 10.14 10.23
C ARG A 397 -8.50 9.27 10.04
N GLN A 398 -8.40 7.98 10.32
CA GLN A 398 -9.39 7.01 9.87
C GLN A 398 -10.41 6.63 10.96
N LEU A 399 -10.04 6.70 12.21
CA LEU A 399 -10.92 6.32 13.33
C LEU A 399 -11.40 7.53 14.13
N LEU A 400 -10.48 8.35 14.63
CA LEU A 400 -10.84 9.39 15.59
C LEU A 400 -11.54 10.60 14.94
N PHE A 401 -11.28 10.89 13.66
CA PHE A 401 -11.93 12.02 13.00
C PHE A 401 -12.94 11.59 11.94
N LEU A 402 -12.62 10.61 11.09
CA LEU A 402 -13.53 10.24 10.01
C LEU A 402 -14.85 9.63 10.55
N VAL A 403 -14.77 8.68 11.47
CA VAL A 403 -15.98 7.99 11.99
C VAL A 403 -16.91 8.97 12.71
N PRO A 404 -16.44 9.80 13.68
CA PRO A 404 -17.30 10.81 14.29
C PRO A 404 -17.80 11.87 13.30
N ALA A 405 -16.99 12.30 12.33
CA ALA A 405 -17.39 13.23 11.28
C ALA A 405 -18.51 12.65 10.42
N LEU A 406 -18.39 11.38 10.00
CA LEU A 406 -19.47 10.68 9.28
C LEU A 406 -20.77 10.69 10.08
N TRP A 407 -20.70 10.35 11.37
CA TRP A 407 -21.88 10.30 12.21
C TRP A 407 -22.53 11.68 12.46
N CYS A 408 -21.72 12.69 12.80
CA CYS A 408 -22.22 14.04 13.10
C CYS A 408 -22.73 14.73 11.84
N LEU A 409 -21.94 14.73 10.76
CA LEU A 409 -22.27 15.46 9.54
C LEU A 409 -23.40 14.78 8.76
N ASN A 410 -23.49 13.46 8.83
CA ASN A 410 -24.63 12.73 8.26
C ASN A 410 -25.96 13.16 8.92
N LYS A 411 -26.00 13.37 10.24
CA LYS A 411 -27.18 13.89 10.94
C LYS A 411 -27.55 15.33 10.56
N LEU A 412 -26.54 16.16 10.27
CA LEU A 412 -26.76 17.58 9.97
C LEU A 412 -27.08 17.83 8.49
N PHE A 413 -26.37 17.17 7.59
CA PHE A 413 -26.41 17.44 6.15
C PHE A 413 -26.79 16.21 5.33
N GLN A 414 -27.27 15.14 5.95
CA GLN A 414 -27.66 13.89 5.28
C GLN A 414 -26.55 13.36 4.35
N LEU A 415 -26.91 12.97 3.11
CA LEU A 415 -25.95 12.43 2.13
C LEU A 415 -24.75 13.36 1.89
N ASN A 416 -24.98 14.67 1.79
CA ASN A 416 -23.88 15.62 1.62
C ASN A 416 -22.93 15.66 2.83
N GLY A 417 -23.44 15.36 4.01
CA GLY A 417 -22.64 15.24 5.22
C GLY A 417 -21.63 14.11 5.16
N ILE A 418 -21.96 12.99 4.49
CA ILE A 418 -21.03 11.88 4.28
C ILE A 418 -19.83 12.33 3.43
N TRP A 419 -20.07 13.10 2.38
CA TRP A 419 -19.01 13.63 1.53
C TRP A 419 -18.15 14.68 2.23
N LEU A 420 -18.77 15.55 3.03
CA LEU A 420 -18.09 16.57 3.83
C LEU A 420 -17.22 15.97 4.96
N ALA A 421 -17.53 14.75 5.43
CA ALA A 421 -16.75 14.10 6.47
C ALA A 421 -15.28 13.90 6.07
N PHE A 422 -14.99 13.67 4.79
CA PHE A 422 -13.62 13.46 4.29
C PHE A 422 -12.74 14.72 4.44
N PRO A 423 -13.08 15.89 3.88
CA PRO A 423 -12.27 17.08 4.05
C PRO A 423 -12.18 17.56 5.51
N VAL A 424 -13.23 17.38 6.31
CA VAL A 424 -13.21 17.72 7.73
C VAL A 424 -12.23 16.83 8.49
N ALA A 425 -12.28 15.50 8.29
CA ALA A 425 -11.40 14.55 8.95
C ALA A 425 -9.93 14.74 8.53
N GLU A 426 -9.66 14.95 7.24
CA GLU A 426 -8.29 15.15 6.73
C GLU A 426 -7.70 16.49 7.20
N THR A 427 -8.52 17.55 7.26
CA THR A 427 -8.09 18.86 7.79
C THR A 427 -7.76 18.75 9.27
N ALA A 428 -8.62 18.11 10.07
CA ALA A 428 -8.37 17.89 11.49
C ALA A 428 -7.11 17.04 11.72
N THR A 429 -6.91 15.99 10.91
CA THR A 429 -5.71 15.16 10.95
C THR A 429 -4.44 15.97 10.64
N MET A 430 -4.49 16.80 9.62
CA MET A 430 -3.35 17.67 9.27
C MET A 430 -3.01 18.64 10.40
N LEU A 431 -4.02 19.27 11.02
CA LEU A 431 -3.80 20.16 12.17
C LEU A 431 -3.13 19.44 13.34
N ILE A 432 -3.60 18.24 13.69
CA ILE A 432 -2.97 17.42 14.73
C ILE A 432 -1.55 17.01 14.34
N ALA A 433 -1.32 16.65 13.08
CA ALA A 433 0.03 16.31 12.61
C ALA A 433 1.00 17.50 12.74
N LEU A 434 0.55 18.71 12.43
CA LEU A 434 1.33 19.94 12.59
C LEU A 434 1.58 20.27 14.07
N ILE A 435 0.59 20.09 14.94
CA ILE A 435 0.73 20.27 16.40
C ILE A 435 1.76 19.29 16.96
N ILE A 436 1.67 18.00 16.60
CA ILE A 436 2.65 16.98 17.02
C ILE A 436 4.05 17.35 16.51
N MET A 437 4.18 17.83 15.28
CA MET A 437 5.47 18.25 14.72
C MET A 437 6.03 19.46 15.46
N ALA A 438 5.22 20.48 15.73
CA ALA A 438 5.62 21.68 16.49
C ALA A 438 6.06 21.31 17.91
N TRP A 439 5.33 20.42 18.58
CA TRP A 439 5.68 19.93 19.92
C TRP A 439 7.03 19.20 19.95
N HIS A 440 7.31 18.34 18.96
CA HIS A 440 8.61 17.67 18.86
C HIS A 440 9.76 18.64 18.59
N ARG A 441 9.53 19.69 17.77
CA ARG A 441 10.52 20.75 17.53
C ARG A 441 10.83 21.54 18.79
N HIS A 442 9.79 21.94 19.54
CA HIS A 442 9.94 22.70 20.77
C HIS A 442 10.78 21.95 21.83
N LYS A 443 10.64 20.61 21.88
CA LYS A 443 11.41 19.76 22.81
C LYS A 443 12.81 19.40 22.29
N ASN A 444 13.29 19.97 21.19
CA ASN A 444 14.57 19.60 20.56
C ASN A 444 14.73 18.08 20.32
N ILE A 445 13.62 17.36 20.07
CA ILE A 445 13.60 15.92 19.88
C ILE A 445 13.75 15.57 18.37
N LEU A 446 13.68 16.55 17.47
CA LEU A 446 13.83 16.42 16.02
C LEU A 446 15.16 16.95 15.51
#